data_7dd37f9fc412d913efb8e64887beec5d
#
_entry.id   7dd37f9fc412d913efb8e64887beec5d
#
_cell.length_a   1.000
_cell.length_b   1.000
_cell.length_c   1.000
_cell.angle_alpha   90.00
_cell.angle_beta   90.00
_cell.angle_gamma   90.00
#
_symmetry.space_group_name_H-M   'P 1'
#
loop_
_entity.id
_entity.type
_entity.pdbx_description
1 polymer ?
#
loop_
_entity_poly.entity_id
_entity_poly.type
_entity_poly.pdbx_seq_one_letter_code
_entity_poly.pdbx_strand_id
1 'polypeptide(L)'
;MAMFEEENVRSKTLADARELINGDRQAEYGPPRQNFDRVASMWSAYLNYEVDGHDVAVCMALLKIARINTSGVPKHDTYVDASAYMALANELKD
;
A
#
# COMPACT_ATOMS: atom_id res chain seq x y z
N MET A 1 -24.58 -17.50 9.94
CA MET A 1 -24.31 -17.21 9.58
C MET A 1 -23.67 -17.19 9.01
N ALA A 2 -23.39 -17.36 8.85
CA ALA A 2 -22.68 -17.40 8.39
C ALA A 2 -22.13 -16.86 7.93
N MET A 3 -22.34 -16.38 7.91
CA MET A 3 -21.84 -15.86 7.62
C MET A 3 -20.81 -15.78 7.35
N PHE A 4 -20.50 -16.16 7.51
CA PHE A 4 -19.49 -16.11 7.35
C PHE A 4 -18.85 -16.84 6.88
N GLU A 5 -19.03 -17.21 6.73
CA GLU A 5 -18.41 -17.82 6.36
C GLU A 5 -17.75 -18.00 5.30
N GLU A 6 -18.05 -17.98 4.26
CA GLU A 6 -17.24 -18.15 3.22
C GLU A 6 -16.58 -16.93 2.85
N GLU A 7 -15.27 -16.94 2.81
CA GLU A 7 -14.50 -15.80 2.49
C GLU A 7 -14.47 -15.62 1.00
N ASN A 8 -14.94 -14.48 0.50
CA ASN A 8 -14.83 -14.19 -0.93
C ASN A 8 -13.51 -13.51 -1.24
N VAL A 9 -13.20 -13.37 -2.53
CA VAL A 9 -11.93 -12.82 -2.96
C VAL A 9 -11.70 -11.40 -2.45
N ARG A 10 -12.71 -10.56 -2.52
CA ARG A 10 -12.54 -9.19 -2.06
C ARG A 10 -12.27 -9.09 -0.57
N SER A 11 -12.94 -9.91 0.21
CA SER A 11 -12.73 -9.94 1.66
C SER A 11 -11.32 -10.44 1.98
N LYS A 12 -10.87 -11.46 1.26
CA LYS A 12 -9.52 -11.96 1.47
C LYS A 12 -8.48 -10.92 1.10
N THR A 13 -8.69 -10.18 0.01
CA THR A 13 -7.77 -9.13 -0.41
C THR A 13 -7.62 -8.10 0.70
N LEU A 14 -8.73 -7.65 1.27
CA LEU A 14 -8.68 -6.63 2.31
C LEU A 14 -8.11 -7.18 3.61
N ALA A 15 -8.41 -8.43 3.94
CA ALA A 15 -7.86 -9.07 5.13
C ALA A 15 -6.34 -9.20 5.02
N ASP A 16 -5.85 -9.62 3.85
CA ASP A 16 -4.42 -9.75 3.63
C ASP A 16 -3.72 -8.39 3.66
N ALA A 17 -4.36 -7.36 3.13
CA ALA A 17 -3.81 -6.01 3.17
C ALA A 17 -3.70 -5.52 4.61
N ARG A 18 -4.73 -5.78 5.40
CA ARG A 18 -4.73 -5.40 6.82
C ARG A 18 -3.59 -6.09 7.57
N GLU A 19 -3.41 -7.37 7.31
CA GLU A 19 -2.34 -8.12 7.94
C GLU A 19 -0.97 -7.56 7.56
N LEU A 20 -0.80 -7.21 6.30
CA LEU A 20 0.46 -6.69 5.80
C LEU A 20 0.86 -5.39 6.49
N ILE A 21 -0.08 -4.45 6.63
CA ILE A 21 0.26 -3.15 7.20
C ILE A 21 0.39 -3.20 8.73
N ASN A 22 -0.30 -4.12 9.38
CA ASN A 22 -0.30 -4.16 10.84
C ASN A 22 0.58 -5.26 11.43
N GLY A 23 1.20 -6.07 10.57
CA GLY A 23 1.99 -7.20 11.02
C GLY A 23 3.48 -6.92 11.01
N ASP A 24 4.24 -7.89 10.51
CA ASP A 24 5.70 -7.85 10.54
C ASP A 24 6.31 -6.63 9.88
N ARG A 25 5.66 -6.14 8.84
CA ARG A 25 6.19 -5.02 8.09
C ARG A 25 6.31 -3.78 8.96
N GLN A 26 5.29 -3.50 9.76
CA GLN A 26 5.35 -2.36 10.65
C GLN A 26 6.39 -2.54 11.73
N ALA A 27 6.51 -3.74 12.27
CA ALA A 27 7.53 -4.04 13.29
C ALA A 27 8.92 -3.82 12.72
N GLU A 28 9.12 -4.15 11.45
CA GLU A 28 10.43 -4.06 10.82
C GLU A 28 10.80 -2.64 10.41
N TYR A 29 9.85 -1.87 9.87
CA TYR A 29 10.13 -0.56 9.30
C TYR A 29 9.71 0.60 10.16
N GLY A 30 9.00 0.35 11.28
CA GLY A 30 8.56 1.40 12.18
C GLY A 30 7.29 2.07 11.72
N PRO A 31 6.93 3.19 12.34
CA PRO A 31 5.69 3.88 12.02
C PRO A 31 5.67 4.33 10.56
N PRO A 32 4.54 4.14 9.86
CA PRO A 32 4.46 4.49 8.45
C PRO A 32 4.78 5.95 8.17
N ARG A 33 4.31 6.87 9.00
CA ARG A 33 4.54 8.29 8.74
C ARG A 33 6.03 8.60 8.68
N GLN A 34 6.79 8.08 9.63
CA GLN A 34 8.21 8.36 9.67
C GLN A 34 8.91 7.83 8.42
N ASN A 35 8.57 6.62 8.03
CA ASN A 35 9.18 5.99 6.87
C ASN A 35 8.81 6.71 5.57
N PHE A 36 7.52 7.00 5.40
CA PHE A 36 7.06 7.65 4.16
C PHE A 36 7.51 9.09 4.06
N ASP A 37 7.63 9.79 5.19
CA ASP A 37 8.15 11.15 5.17
C ASP A 37 9.63 11.17 4.76
N ARG A 38 10.38 10.17 5.19
CA ARG A 38 11.78 10.05 4.78
C ARG A 38 11.90 9.84 3.28
N VAL A 39 11.09 8.93 2.74
CA VAL A 39 11.06 8.68 1.30
C VAL A 39 10.63 9.94 0.56
N ALA A 40 9.62 10.63 1.08
CA ALA A 40 9.12 11.85 0.45
C ALA A 40 10.20 12.92 0.35
N SER A 41 11.02 13.05 1.39
CA SER A 41 12.13 14.00 1.35
C SER A 41 13.11 13.67 0.24
N MET A 42 13.43 12.40 0.09
CA MET A 42 14.36 11.96 -0.96
C MET A 42 13.77 12.18 -2.34
N TRP A 43 12.50 11.85 -2.52
CA TRP A 43 11.83 12.05 -3.81
C TRP A 43 11.71 13.52 -4.15
N SER A 44 11.39 14.36 -3.15
CA SER A 44 11.29 15.80 -3.38
C SER A 44 12.61 16.38 -3.88
N ALA A 45 13.71 15.93 -3.30
CA ALA A 45 15.02 16.38 -3.71
C ALA A 45 15.35 15.93 -5.14
N TYR A 46 15.07 14.69 -5.45
CA TYR A 46 15.36 14.14 -6.77
C TYR A 46 14.51 14.81 -7.86
N LEU A 47 13.22 14.99 -7.58
CA LEU A 47 12.28 15.53 -8.55
C LEU A 47 12.35 17.06 -8.63
N ASN A 48 12.97 17.69 -7.65
CA ASN A 48 12.97 19.14 -7.51
C ASN A 48 11.54 19.66 -7.44
N TYR A 49 10.71 18.97 -6.70
CA TYR A 49 9.30 19.27 -6.56
C TYR A 49 8.82 18.65 -5.27
N GLU A 50 8.11 19.39 -4.46
CA GLU A 50 7.72 18.93 -3.15
C GLU A 50 6.61 17.89 -3.19
N VAL A 51 6.87 16.72 -2.59
CA VAL A 51 5.86 15.69 -2.42
C VAL A 51 5.88 15.27 -0.95
N ASP A 52 4.75 14.76 -0.46
CA ASP A 52 4.67 14.32 0.92
C ASP A 52 4.49 12.81 1.00
N GLY A 53 4.37 12.30 2.23
CA GLY A 53 4.23 10.86 2.44
C GLY A 53 2.98 10.28 1.78
N HIS A 54 1.90 11.05 1.79
CA HIS A 54 0.66 10.64 1.11
C HIS A 54 0.93 10.44 -0.39
N ASP A 55 1.63 11.40 -1.01
CA ASP A 55 1.96 11.30 -2.44
C ASP A 55 2.78 10.06 -2.74
N VAL A 56 3.74 9.77 -1.86
CA VAL A 56 4.58 8.58 -2.02
C VAL A 56 3.72 7.31 -2.00
N ALA A 57 2.81 7.22 -1.04
CA ALA A 57 1.97 6.04 -0.91
C ALA A 57 1.07 5.86 -2.13
N VAL A 58 0.49 6.97 -2.64
CA VAL A 58 -0.34 6.90 -3.84
C VAL A 58 0.48 6.45 -5.04
N CYS A 59 1.71 6.98 -5.18
CA CYS A 59 2.58 6.58 -6.28
C CYS A 59 2.94 5.10 -6.21
N MET A 60 3.16 4.58 -5.00
CA MET A 60 3.44 3.16 -4.84
C MET A 60 2.23 2.30 -5.21
N ALA A 61 1.03 2.77 -4.88
CA ALA A 61 -0.18 2.08 -5.31
C ALA A 61 -0.28 2.06 -6.84
N LEU A 62 0.03 3.19 -7.48
CA LEU A 62 0.01 3.28 -8.94
C LEU A 62 1.02 2.33 -9.57
N LEU A 63 2.19 2.19 -8.95
CA LEU A 63 3.19 1.25 -9.44
C LEU A 63 2.63 -0.17 -9.42
N LYS A 64 1.94 -0.55 -8.36
CA LYS A 64 1.34 -1.88 -8.27
C LYS A 64 0.23 -2.06 -9.29
N ILE A 65 -0.58 -1.03 -9.49
CA ILE A 65 -1.65 -1.07 -10.49
C ILE A 65 -1.05 -1.28 -11.88
N ALA A 66 0.06 -0.61 -12.18
CA ALA A 66 0.70 -0.76 -13.49
C ALA A 66 1.15 -2.20 -13.74
N ARG A 67 1.51 -2.92 -12.68
CA ARG A 67 1.95 -4.31 -12.83
C ARG A 67 0.84 -5.29 -13.18
N ILE A 68 -0.40 -4.90 -12.97
CA ILE A 68 -1.53 -5.79 -13.22
C ILE A 68 -1.57 -6.24 -14.67
N ASN A 69 -1.20 -5.34 -15.59
CA ASN A 69 -1.33 -5.63 -17.01
C ASN A 69 -0.04 -6.04 -17.71
N THR A 70 1.05 -6.23 -16.98
CA THR A 70 2.34 -6.40 -17.63
C THR A 70 2.86 -7.83 -17.67
N SER A 71 2.34 -8.72 -16.85
CA SER A 71 2.91 -10.06 -16.74
C SER A 71 1.92 -11.16 -17.07
N GLY A 72 0.85 -10.85 -17.74
CA GLY A 72 -0.11 -11.85 -18.18
C GLY A 72 -1.14 -12.18 -17.13
N VAL A 73 -0.73 -12.78 -16.03
CA VAL A 73 -1.67 -13.19 -14.99
C VAL A 73 -1.51 -12.33 -13.76
N PRO A 74 -2.51 -11.50 -13.41
CA PRO A 74 -2.43 -10.69 -12.21
C PRO A 74 -2.36 -11.59 -10.98
N LYS A 75 -1.50 -11.22 -10.05
CA LYS A 75 -1.31 -11.98 -8.83
C LYS A 75 -2.07 -11.36 -7.69
N HIS A 76 -2.57 -12.23 -6.82
CA HIS A 76 -3.28 -11.78 -5.62
C HIS A 76 -2.48 -10.73 -4.85
N ASP A 77 -1.17 -10.97 -4.68
CA ASP A 77 -0.32 -10.07 -3.91
C ASP A 77 -0.27 -8.66 -4.48
N THR A 78 -0.39 -8.51 -5.78
CA THR A 78 -0.38 -7.19 -6.39
C THR A 78 -1.59 -6.36 -5.95
N TYR A 79 -2.76 -7.00 -5.90
CA TYR A 79 -3.97 -6.32 -5.44
C TYR A 79 -3.90 -6.03 -3.94
N VAL A 80 -3.33 -6.95 -3.18
CA VAL A 80 -3.12 -6.74 -1.74
C VAL A 80 -2.21 -5.55 -1.51
N ASP A 81 -1.08 -5.49 -2.23
CA ASP A 81 -0.13 -4.41 -2.08
C ASP A 81 -0.74 -3.06 -2.44
N ALA A 82 -1.47 -3.00 -3.55
CA ALA A 82 -2.10 -1.74 -3.98
C ALA A 82 -3.11 -1.27 -2.92
N SER A 83 -3.89 -2.20 -2.39
CA SER A 83 -4.88 -1.88 -1.35
C SER A 83 -4.20 -1.38 -0.08
N ALA A 84 -3.10 -2.02 0.31
CA ALA A 84 -2.36 -1.63 1.50
C ALA A 84 -1.78 -0.22 1.35
N TYR A 85 -1.21 0.09 0.18
CA TYR A 85 -0.67 1.42 -0.04
C TYR A 85 -1.76 2.48 -0.01
N MET A 86 -2.96 2.19 -0.53
CA MET A 86 -4.04 3.16 -0.48
C MET A 86 -4.55 3.38 0.93
N ALA A 87 -4.58 2.33 1.74
CA ALA A 87 -4.95 2.48 3.16
C ALA A 87 -3.92 3.36 3.87
N LEU A 88 -2.63 3.13 3.61
CA LEU A 88 -1.57 3.96 4.18
C LEU A 88 -1.67 5.40 3.69
N ALA A 89 -1.99 5.61 2.42
CA ALA A 89 -2.14 6.95 1.86
C ALA A 89 -3.23 7.72 2.63
N ASN A 90 -4.34 7.06 2.92
CA ASN A 90 -5.41 7.70 3.66
C ASN A 90 -4.96 8.12 5.05
N GLU A 91 -4.19 7.27 5.70
CA GLU A 91 -3.66 7.58 7.05
C GLU A 91 -2.69 8.75 7.00
N LEU A 92 -1.90 8.85 5.93
CA LEU A 92 -0.85 9.85 5.81
C LEU A 92 -1.33 11.18 5.25
N LYS A 93 -2.60 11.25 4.87
CA LYS A 93 -3.15 12.47 4.34
C LYS A 93 -3.34 13.48 5.47
N ASP A 94 -2.85 14.67 5.26
CA ASP A 94 -3.01 15.76 6.24
C ASP A 94 -4.25 16.59 6.01
#